data_c3433b657605a4a2947200ef0e68bb13
#
_entry.id   c3433b657605a4a2947200ef0e68bb13
#
_cell.length_a   1.000
_cell.length_b   1.000
_cell.length_c   1.000
_cell.angle_alpha   90.00
_cell.angle_beta   90.00
_cell.angle_gamma   90.00
#
_symmetry.space_group_name_H-M   'P 1'
#
loop_
_entity.id
_entity.type
_entity.pdbx_description
1 polymer ?
#
loop_
_entity_poly.entity_id
_entity_poly.type
_entity_poly.pdbx_seq_one_letter_code
_entity_poly.pdbx_strand_id
1 'polypeptide(L)'
;QIKATTGYNKKTKESVFATASFGYGDFIYLDVTGRNDWSSALGRGNWSYFYPSGSISFVFSELLKNTAINKVLSFGKIRGSIAKVGNDTGFDMLYSSYSYKGSYLDMSWFERDNLEKNPNIKPETTRSWEVGADLRFFKNRLNIDVTYYDKSTFDQIVRADVTAARGANQLMFNAGEIRNWGTELTVTGTPVKTKDFEWTTSFNWSKNNSEVVSLIDGVSRYMLTSWNGLNGVQVYAEVGKPYGQMYGTDPVRNEQGQFLVNAEGRYAQEVDHYFGSVSPDWIGGWSNKFRWRDLDFGFHFDFKKGGKVWSYSGYEGSRNGLTVQSLDGREEHLYSNLIVGENTEERRGFLQPQYTNKANTDYAANYVPYIDASRPKGVYAPNRVYNESVAFWAGQPCNIAYEPQNYWQGESSRQLSRYVYDASYIKLREVSIGYNLPKKFLRKTPFKSARIAAVGRNLAIILQNTPRGLDPEATSTTSNGQGLEMGFALPSANYGFDLKVSF
;
A
#
# COMPACT_ATOMS: atom_id res chain seq x y z
N GLN A 1 -6.80 33.94 26.55
CA GLN A 1 -8.04 34.00 25.76
C GLN A 1 -7.98 32.95 24.65
N ILE A 2 -8.93 32.03 24.63
CA ILE A 2 -9.12 31.08 23.52
C ILE A 2 -9.81 31.85 22.40
N LYS A 3 -9.08 32.13 21.30
CA LYS A 3 -9.69 32.67 20.09
C LYS A 3 -10.23 31.48 19.27
N ALA A 4 -11.55 31.36 19.17
CA ALA A 4 -12.16 30.46 18.20
C ALA A 4 -12.07 31.13 16.82
N THR A 5 -11.41 30.45 15.87
CA THR A 5 -11.33 30.87 14.48
C THR A 5 -12.19 29.94 13.65
N THR A 6 -13.20 30.46 12.96
CA THR A 6 -14.03 29.68 12.06
C THR A 6 -13.50 29.87 10.64
N GLY A 7 -13.07 28.78 10.00
CA GLY A 7 -12.68 28.74 8.58
C GLY A 7 -13.87 28.28 7.74
N TYR A 8 -14.09 28.90 6.59
CA TYR A 8 -15.10 28.50 5.61
C TYR A 8 -14.44 28.23 4.26
N ASN A 9 -14.51 26.98 3.79
CA ASN A 9 -14.03 26.58 2.46
C ASN A 9 -15.20 26.28 1.56
N LYS A 10 -15.22 26.86 0.36
CA LYS A 10 -16.29 26.63 -0.62
C LYS A 10 -15.69 26.16 -1.94
N LYS A 11 -16.14 24.98 -2.41
CA LYS A 11 -15.95 24.50 -3.77
C LYS A 11 -17.32 24.27 -4.39
N THR A 12 -17.55 24.78 -5.60
CA THR A 12 -18.78 24.59 -6.37
C THR A 12 -18.48 23.77 -7.60
N LYS A 13 -19.30 22.75 -7.85
CA LYS A 13 -19.26 21.95 -9.06
C LYS A 13 -20.69 21.83 -9.60
N GLU A 14 -20.89 22.25 -10.85
CA GLU A 14 -22.13 22.13 -11.57
C GLU A 14 -21.97 21.11 -12.69
N SER A 15 -23.03 20.37 -12.99
CA SER A 15 -22.93 19.28 -13.98
C SER A 15 -24.21 19.17 -14.77
N VAL A 16 -24.09 18.99 -16.08
CA VAL A 16 -25.17 18.60 -16.98
C VAL A 16 -24.79 17.31 -17.67
N PHE A 17 -25.70 16.37 -17.71
CA PHE A 17 -25.46 15.09 -18.38
C PHE A 17 -26.70 14.62 -19.11
N ALA A 18 -26.49 13.82 -20.15
CA ALA A 18 -27.53 13.12 -20.88
C ALA A 18 -27.09 11.69 -21.17
N THR A 19 -28.03 10.77 -21.08
CA THR A 19 -27.82 9.36 -21.42
C THR A 19 -28.88 8.94 -22.42
N ALA A 20 -28.47 8.22 -23.46
CA ALA A 20 -29.39 7.59 -24.43
C ALA A 20 -29.07 6.09 -24.43
N SER A 21 -30.12 5.27 -24.28
CA SER A 21 -30.05 3.82 -24.30
C SER A 21 -30.90 3.29 -25.46
N PHE A 22 -30.29 2.47 -26.29
CA PHE A 22 -30.93 1.83 -27.45
C PHE A 22 -30.90 0.32 -27.28
N GLY A 23 -32.00 -0.35 -27.47
CA GLY A 23 -32.10 -1.81 -27.44
C GLY A 23 -32.68 -2.32 -28.74
N TYR A 24 -32.15 -3.42 -29.24
CA TYR A 24 -32.66 -4.12 -30.42
C TYR A 24 -32.79 -5.62 -30.17
N GLY A 25 -33.99 -6.15 -30.36
CA GLY A 25 -34.28 -7.59 -30.32
C GLY A 25 -33.94 -8.29 -29.00
N ASP A 26 -33.92 -7.58 -27.89
CA ASP A 26 -33.55 -8.05 -26.55
C ASP A 26 -32.12 -8.63 -26.45
N PHE A 27 -31.31 -8.48 -27.50
CA PHE A 27 -29.97 -9.07 -27.54
C PHE A 27 -28.82 -8.06 -27.80
N ILE A 28 -29.10 -6.87 -28.36
CA ILE A 28 -28.10 -5.80 -28.50
C ILE A 28 -28.59 -4.57 -27.75
N TYR A 29 -27.66 -4.01 -26.94
CA TYR A 29 -27.88 -2.76 -26.21
C TYR A 29 -26.74 -1.83 -26.45
N LEU A 30 -27.02 -0.57 -26.70
CA LEU A 30 -26.07 0.52 -26.86
C LEU A 30 -26.43 1.64 -25.89
N ASP A 31 -25.53 1.99 -25.01
CA ASP A 31 -25.68 3.15 -24.13
C ASP A 31 -24.62 4.19 -24.50
N VAL A 32 -25.06 5.44 -24.63
CA VAL A 32 -24.21 6.59 -24.90
C VAL A 32 -24.47 7.64 -23.84
N THR A 33 -23.42 8.16 -23.22
CA THR A 33 -23.53 9.22 -22.21
C THR A 33 -22.60 10.37 -22.56
N GLY A 34 -23.11 11.58 -22.42
CA GLY A 34 -22.29 12.80 -22.45
C GLY A 34 -22.50 13.58 -21.17
N ARG A 35 -21.41 14.05 -20.58
CA ARG A 35 -21.45 14.87 -19.37
C ARG A 35 -20.47 16.04 -19.49
N ASN A 36 -20.92 17.22 -19.05
CA ASN A 36 -20.07 18.39 -18.89
C ASN A 36 -20.11 18.86 -17.45
N ASP A 37 -18.94 19.07 -16.88
CA ASP A 37 -18.78 19.61 -15.53
C ASP A 37 -18.14 21.00 -15.61
N TRP A 38 -18.58 21.90 -14.71
CA TRP A 38 -17.96 23.19 -14.43
C TRP A 38 -17.50 23.20 -12.98
N SER A 39 -16.23 23.44 -12.74
CA SER A 39 -15.65 23.42 -11.40
C SER A 39 -14.96 24.74 -11.04
N SER A 40 -15.32 25.31 -9.89
CA SER A 40 -14.66 26.48 -9.34
C SER A 40 -13.24 26.23 -8.86
N ALA A 41 -12.80 24.99 -8.79
CA ALA A 41 -11.43 24.59 -8.43
C ALA A 41 -10.45 24.69 -9.61
N LEU A 42 -10.94 24.98 -10.81
CA LEU A 42 -10.13 25.13 -12.03
C LEU A 42 -10.20 26.58 -12.53
N GLY A 43 -9.10 27.04 -13.15
CA GLY A 43 -9.02 28.36 -13.74
C GLY A 43 -10.02 28.54 -14.88
N ARG A 44 -10.38 29.80 -15.21
CA ARG A 44 -11.42 30.13 -16.19
C ARG A 44 -11.20 29.49 -17.57
N GLY A 45 -9.96 29.24 -17.98
CA GLY A 45 -9.63 28.57 -19.24
C GLY A 45 -9.92 27.06 -19.23
N ASN A 46 -9.99 26.44 -18.07
CA ASN A 46 -10.09 24.98 -17.91
C ASN A 46 -11.25 24.53 -17.00
N TRP A 47 -12.10 25.45 -16.55
CA TRP A 47 -13.15 25.19 -15.58
C TRP A 47 -14.27 24.29 -16.08
N SER A 48 -14.46 24.25 -17.43
CA SER A 48 -15.46 23.43 -18.12
C SER A 48 -14.77 22.29 -18.85
N TYR A 49 -15.21 21.07 -18.59
CA TYR A 49 -14.66 19.89 -19.24
C TYR A 49 -15.76 18.86 -19.57
N PHE A 50 -15.73 18.42 -20.83
CA PHE A 50 -16.67 17.45 -21.38
C PHE A 50 -16.06 16.06 -21.47
N TYR A 51 -16.85 15.05 -21.11
CA TYR A 51 -16.43 13.67 -21.20
C TYR A 51 -17.55 12.73 -21.61
N PRO A 52 -17.40 12.08 -22.77
CA PRO A 52 -18.32 11.09 -23.29
C PRO A 52 -17.98 9.68 -22.82
N SER A 53 -18.97 8.80 -22.83
CA SER A 53 -18.79 7.36 -22.77
C SER A 53 -19.78 6.64 -23.67
N GLY A 54 -19.40 5.44 -24.09
CA GLY A 54 -20.27 4.55 -24.85
C GLY A 54 -20.03 3.10 -24.44
N SER A 55 -21.10 2.32 -24.34
CA SER A 55 -21.01 0.89 -24.09
C SER A 55 -21.93 0.11 -25.02
N ILE A 56 -21.46 -1.05 -25.44
CA ILE A 56 -22.26 -2.03 -26.20
C ILE A 56 -22.31 -3.34 -25.43
N SER A 57 -23.49 -3.95 -25.41
CA SER A 57 -23.71 -5.27 -24.82
C SER A 57 -24.42 -6.16 -25.83
N PHE A 58 -23.91 -7.39 -25.97
CA PHE A 58 -24.47 -8.42 -26.81
C PHE A 58 -24.86 -9.64 -25.99
N VAL A 59 -26.16 -9.83 -25.78
CA VAL A 59 -26.76 -10.96 -25.04
C VAL A 59 -26.97 -12.12 -26.02
N PHE A 60 -25.88 -12.80 -26.36
CA PHE A 60 -25.90 -13.86 -27.37
C PHE A 60 -26.73 -15.07 -26.96
N SER A 61 -26.98 -15.27 -25.66
CA SER A 61 -27.85 -16.34 -25.17
C SER A 61 -29.30 -16.22 -25.65
N GLU A 62 -29.76 -15.00 -25.98
CA GLU A 62 -31.08 -14.78 -26.54
C GLU A 62 -31.26 -15.51 -27.88
N LEU A 63 -30.20 -15.52 -28.68
CA LEU A 63 -30.21 -16.24 -29.98
C LEU A 63 -30.14 -17.76 -29.81
N LEU A 64 -29.76 -18.25 -28.62
CA LEU A 64 -29.58 -19.65 -28.31
C LEU A 64 -30.77 -20.26 -27.53
N LYS A 65 -31.84 -19.50 -27.25
CA LYS A 65 -32.98 -19.96 -26.42
C LYS A 65 -33.59 -21.29 -26.85
N ASN A 66 -33.64 -21.55 -28.14
CA ASN A 66 -34.27 -22.73 -28.70
C ASN A 66 -33.25 -23.88 -29.02
N THR A 67 -32.03 -23.77 -28.53
CA THR A 67 -31.00 -24.77 -28.78
C THR A 67 -30.75 -25.64 -27.56
N ALA A 68 -30.09 -26.81 -27.76
CA ALA A 68 -29.68 -27.65 -26.64
C ALA A 68 -28.68 -26.96 -25.68
N ILE A 69 -27.96 -25.96 -26.16
CA ILE A 69 -26.98 -25.18 -25.39
C ILE A 69 -27.67 -24.43 -24.22
N ASN A 70 -28.89 -24.00 -24.40
CA ASN A 70 -29.66 -23.28 -23.34
C ASN A 70 -29.94 -24.18 -22.10
N LYS A 71 -29.83 -25.50 -22.20
CA LYS A 71 -29.91 -26.37 -21.02
C LYS A 71 -28.72 -26.22 -20.08
N VAL A 72 -27.56 -25.83 -20.62
CA VAL A 72 -26.32 -25.63 -19.88
C VAL A 72 -26.04 -24.14 -19.65
N LEU A 73 -26.01 -23.36 -20.74
CA LEU A 73 -25.80 -21.90 -20.69
C LEU A 73 -27.15 -21.18 -20.52
N SER A 74 -27.42 -20.72 -19.31
CA SER A 74 -28.67 -20.03 -18.96
C SER A 74 -28.68 -18.55 -19.37
N PHE A 75 -27.50 -17.94 -19.45
CA PHE A 75 -27.29 -16.55 -19.85
C PHE A 75 -25.87 -16.36 -20.36
N GLY A 76 -25.73 -15.60 -21.44
CA GLY A 76 -24.43 -15.25 -22.00
C GLY A 76 -24.45 -13.86 -22.60
N LYS A 77 -23.60 -12.99 -22.09
CA LYS A 77 -23.46 -11.60 -22.54
C LYS A 77 -21.98 -11.27 -22.70
N ILE A 78 -21.65 -10.64 -23.82
CA ILE A 78 -20.37 -9.95 -24.04
C ILE A 78 -20.62 -8.47 -23.99
N ARG A 79 -19.73 -7.70 -23.37
CA ARG A 79 -19.83 -6.26 -23.26
C ARG A 79 -18.50 -5.60 -23.63
N GLY A 80 -18.59 -4.41 -24.21
CA GLY A 80 -17.43 -3.54 -24.43
C GLY A 80 -17.80 -2.09 -24.11
N SER A 81 -16.88 -1.34 -23.57
CA SER A 81 -17.07 0.08 -23.29
C SER A 81 -15.82 0.89 -23.59
N ILE A 82 -16.05 2.15 -23.93
CA ILE A 82 -15.04 3.19 -24.01
C ILE A 82 -15.52 4.38 -23.20
N ALA A 83 -14.63 5.00 -22.44
CA ALA A 83 -14.97 6.16 -21.64
C ALA A 83 -13.84 7.16 -21.56
N LYS A 84 -14.22 8.43 -21.50
CA LYS A 84 -13.36 9.51 -21.03
C LYS A 84 -13.95 10.04 -19.73
N VAL A 85 -13.12 10.26 -18.70
CA VAL A 85 -13.54 10.79 -17.40
C VAL A 85 -12.61 11.94 -17.02
N GLY A 86 -13.19 13.05 -16.57
CA GLY A 86 -12.44 14.19 -16.05
C GLY A 86 -12.50 14.25 -14.52
N ASN A 87 -11.42 14.67 -13.90
CA ASN A 87 -11.34 14.93 -12.46
C ASN A 87 -10.68 16.30 -12.20
N ASP A 88 -11.25 17.08 -11.29
CA ASP A 88 -10.72 18.38 -10.93
C ASP A 88 -9.80 18.32 -9.69
N THR A 89 -9.23 19.46 -9.30
CA THR A 89 -8.35 19.57 -8.13
C THR A 89 -9.14 19.86 -6.84
N GLY A 90 -8.42 19.92 -5.72
CA GLY A 90 -8.94 20.33 -4.43
C GLY A 90 -9.34 21.81 -4.35
N PHE A 91 -9.84 22.20 -3.20
CA PHE A 91 -10.13 23.61 -2.88
C PHE A 91 -8.82 24.42 -2.84
N ASP A 92 -8.90 25.70 -3.27
CA ASP A 92 -7.83 26.71 -3.16
C ASP A 92 -6.48 26.30 -3.79
N MET A 93 -6.51 25.75 -5.01
CA MET A 93 -5.31 25.27 -5.71
C MET A 93 -4.87 26.16 -6.88
N LEU A 94 -5.54 27.31 -7.10
CA LEU A 94 -5.26 28.17 -8.26
C LEU A 94 -4.24 29.26 -7.97
N TYR A 95 -4.33 29.92 -6.80
CA TYR A 95 -3.54 31.10 -6.49
C TYR A 95 -2.84 30.93 -5.14
N SER A 96 -1.55 31.22 -5.10
CA SER A 96 -0.79 31.27 -3.86
C SER A 96 -1.25 32.46 -3.00
N SER A 97 -1.31 32.25 -1.72
CA SER A 97 -1.75 33.26 -0.74
C SER A 97 -0.60 33.68 0.18
N TYR A 98 -0.83 34.77 0.90
CA TYR A 98 0.05 35.25 1.94
C TYR A 98 -0.71 35.20 3.28
N SER A 99 -0.13 34.52 4.25
CA SER A 99 -0.67 34.44 5.61
C SER A 99 -0.01 35.47 6.50
N TYR A 100 -0.82 36.29 7.18
CA TYR A 100 -0.33 37.18 8.21
C TYR A 100 0.18 36.38 9.42
N LYS A 101 1.43 36.58 9.81
CA LYS A 101 2.09 35.86 10.91
C LYS A 101 2.34 36.71 12.16
N GLY A 102 2.01 37.98 12.10
CA GLY A 102 2.22 38.90 13.21
C GLY A 102 2.99 40.17 12.82
N SER A 103 3.47 40.90 13.80
CA SER A 103 4.31 42.11 13.62
C SER A 103 5.70 41.82 14.18
N TYR A 104 6.73 42.27 13.47
CA TYR A 104 8.11 42.29 13.92
C TYR A 104 8.62 43.73 13.79
N LEU A 105 9.08 44.32 14.88
CA LEU A 105 9.49 45.73 14.94
C LEU A 105 8.45 46.69 14.32
N ASP A 106 7.18 46.55 14.74
CA ASP A 106 6.01 47.28 14.25
C ASP A 106 5.69 47.18 12.76
N MET A 107 6.39 46.29 12.04
CA MET A 107 6.10 45.96 10.65
C MET A 107 5.31 44.64 10.56
N SER A 108 4.22 44.65 9.78
CA SER A 108 3.44 43.44 9.51
C SER A 108 4.26 42.43 8.73
N TRP A 109 4.30 41.18 9.23
CA TRP A 109 5.00 40.08 8.58
C TRP A 109 4.02 39.10 7.96
N PHE A 110 4.29 38.76 6.69
CA PHE A 110 3.50 37.83 5.90
C PHE A 110 4.39 36.70 5.42
N GLU A 111 3.87 35.49 5.47
CA GLU A 111 4.48 34.30 4.90
C GLU A 111 3.72 33.86 3.64
N ARG A 112 4.45 33.63 2.56
CA ARG A 112 3.89 33.08 1.33
C ARG A 112 3.63 31.58 1.52
N ASP A 113 2.58 31.04 0.85
CA ASP A 113 2.39 29.60 0.74
C ASP A 113 3.65 28.91 0.22
N ASN A 114 4.01 27.79 0.86
CA ASN A 114 5.15 26.98 0.45
C ASN A 114 4.89 26.20 -0.86
N LEU A 115 3.62 26.12 -1.27
CA LEU A 115 3.18 25.57 -2.53
C LEU A 115 2.91 26.68 -3.55
N GLU A 116 3.69 26.73 -4.63
CA GLU A 116 3.37 27.54 -5.79
C GLU A 116 2.21 26.92 -6.55
N LYS A 117 1.04 27.54 -6.45
CA LYS A 117 -0.21 27.08 -7.08
C LYS A 117 -0.24 27.52 -8.55
N ASN A 118 -1.06 26.85 -9.36
CA ASN A 118 -1.09 27.08 -10.79
C ASN A 118 -2.50 27.49 -11.27
N PRO A 119 -2.70 28.75 -11.71
CA PRO A 119 -4.00 29.21 -12.20
C PRO A 119 -4.44 28.55 -13.52
N ASN A 120 -3.51 27.94 -14.25
CA ASN A 120 -3.76 27.27 -15.53
C ASN A 120 -3.87 25.74 -15.39
N ILE A 121 -4.08 25.24 -14.17
CA ILE A 121 -4.22 23.80 -13.91
C ILE A 121 -5.37 23.24 -14.77
N LYS A 122 -5.11 22.13 -15.45
CA LYS A 122 -6.10 21.39 -16.25
C LYS A 122 -6.76 20.31 -15.41
N PRO A 123 -7.96 19.86 -15.73
CA PRO A 123 -8.52 18.65 -15.15
C PRO A 123 -7.70 17.42 -15.57
N GLU A 124 -7.50 16.50 -14.65
CA GLU A 124 -7.00 15.17 -14.98
C GLU A 124 -7.96 14.47 -15.92
N THR A 125 -7.46 13.76 -16.90
CA THR A 125 -8.29 13.05 -17.87
C THR A 125 -7.92 11.57 -17.90
N THR A 126 -8.86 10.69 -17.60
CA THR A 126 -8.70 9.24 -17.80
C THR A 126 -9.44 8.81 -19.05
N ARG A 127 -8.77 8.09 -19.93
CA ARG A 127 -9.37 7.36 -21.05
C ARG A 127 -9.26 5.87 -20.77
N SER A 128 -10.36 5.16 -20.96
CA SER A 128 -10.40 3.72 -20.73
C SER A 128 -11.18 3.00 -21.81
N TRP A 129 -10.82 1.73 -22.01
CA TRP A 129 -11.66 0.77 -22.68
C TRP A 129 -11.70 -0.52 -21.87
N GLU A 130 -12.83 -1.21 -21.96
CA GLU A 130 -13.06 -2.44 -21.23
C GLU A 130 -13.80 -3.43 -22.12
N VAL A 131 -13.45 -4.72 -21.97
CA VAL A 131 -14.18 -5.82 -22.58
C VAL A 131 -14.45 -6.88 -21.52
N GLY A 132 -15.67 -7.39 -21.48
CA GLY A 132 -16.06 -8.36 -20.46
C GLY A 132 -17.10 -9.36 -20.97
N ALA A 133 -17.25 -10.43 -20.21
CA ALA A 133 -18.26 -11.46 -20.44
C ALA A 133 -18.94 -11.82 -19.10
N ASP A 134 -20.27 -11.93 -19.14
CA ASP A 134 -21.11 -12.45 -18.05
C ASP A 134 -21.76 -13.76 -18.55
N LEU A 135 -21.37 -14.86 -17.96
CA LEU A 135 -21.80 -16.21 -18.33
C LEU A 135 -22.49 -16.88 -17.14
N ARG A 136 -23.68 -17.42 -17.36
CA ARG A 136 -24.43 -18.12 -16.32
C ARG A 136 -24.83 -19.50 -16.80
N PHE A 137 -24.52 -20.49 -16.00
CA PHE A 137 -24.71 -21.90 -16.32
C PHE A 137 -25.67 -22.57 -15.33
N PHE A 138 -26.27 -23.69 -15.77
CA PHE A 138 -27.07 -24.59 -14.95
C PHE A 138 -28.19 -23.88 -14.18
N LYS A 139 -29.00 -23.07 -14.87
CA LYS A 139 -30.09 -22.26 -14.28
C LYS A 139 -29.54 -21.29 -13.21
N ASN A 140 -28.47 -20.57 -13.56
CA ASN A 140 -27.76 -19.60 -12.72
C ASN A 140 -27.08 -20.20 -11.47
N ARG A 141 -26.79 -21.52 -11.48
CA ARG A 141 -26.04 -22.13 -10.39
C ARG A 141 -24.54 -21.82 -10.42
N LEU A 142 -24.00 -21.52 -11.58
CA LEU A 142 -22.64 -21.07 -11.78
C LEU A 142 -22.65 -19.79 -12.59
N ASN A 143 -22.11 -18.71 -12.04
CA ASN A 143 -21.98 -17.40 -12.68
C ASN A 143 -20.50 -17.05 -12.77
N ILE A 144 -20.05 -16.66 -13.96
CA ILE A 144 -18.68 -16.23 -14.25
C ILE A 144 -18.75 -14.83 -14.88
N ASP A 145 -18.16 -13.86 -14.25
CA ASP A 145 -17.93 -12.54 -14.81
C ASP A 145 -16.43 -12.32 -14.95
N VAL A 146 -16.00 -11.98 -16.16
CA VAL A 146 -14.60 -11.66 -16.46
C VAL A 146 -14.55 -10.34 -17.21
N THR A 147 -13.64 -9.46 -16.80
CA THR A 147 -13.40 -8.17 -17.45
C THR A 147 -11.91 -7.95 -17.63
N TYR A 148 -11.52 -7.52 -18.81
CA TYR A 148 -10.21 -6.95 -19.08
C TYR A 148 -10.39 -5.45 -19.33
N TYR A 149 -9.49 -4.65 -18.75
CA TYR A 149 -9.50 -3.20 -18.91
C TYR A 149 -8.11 -2.66 -19.21
N ASP A 150 -8.09 -1.51 -19.87
CA ASP A 150 -6.90 -0.69 -20.09
C ASP A 150 -7.30 0.77 -19.96
N LYS A 151 -6.62 1.51 -19.08
CA LYS A 151 -6.89 2.92 -18.81
C LYS A 151 -5.61 3.71 -18.68
N SER A 152 -5.55 4.87 -19.34
CA SER A 152 -4.49 5.86 -19.20
C SER A 152 -5.04 7.14 -18.59
N THR A 153 -4.36 7.64 -17.56
CA THR A 153 -4.66 8.93 -16.93
C THR A 153 -3.60 9.94 -17.33
N PHE A 154 -4.05 11.02 -17.96
CA PHE A 154 -3.24 12.12 -18.46
C PHE A 154 -3.41 13.37 -17.62
N ASP A 155 -2.46 14.29 -17.73
CA ASP A 155 -2.50 15.59 -17.06
C ASP A 155 -2.70 15.46 -15.54
N GLN A 156 -2.05 14.47 -14.90
CA GLN A 156 -2.17 14.29 -13.46
C GLN A 156 -1.73 15.54 -12.70
N ILE A 157 -2.52 15.90 -11.69
CA ILE A 157 -2.22 17.07 -10.85
C ILE A 157 -1.27 16.64 -9.74
N VAL A 158 -0.01 16.99 -9.89
CA VAL A 158 1.07 16.61 -8.97
C VAL A 158 1.74 17.83 -8.35
N ARG A 159 2.41 17.62 -7.22
CA ARG A 159 3.23 18.61 -6.54
C ARG A 159 4.68 18.16 -6.62
N ALA A 160 5.54 18.92 -7.26
CA ALA A 160 6.97 18.64 -7.28
C ALA A 160 7.73 19.55 -6.32
N ASP A 161 8.72 18.98 -5.66
CA ASP A 161 9.68 19.78 -4.91
C ASP A 161 10.56 20.56 -5.88
N VAL A 162 10.71 21.83 -5.59
CA VAL A 162 11.50 22.77 -6.38
C VAL A 162 12.48 23.52 -5.50
N THR A 163 13.51 24.11 -6.11
CA THR A 163 14.45 24.91 -5.35
C THR A 163 13.77 26.11 -4.65
N ALA A 164 14.08 26.32 -3.37
CA ALA A 164 13.58 27.45 -2.58
C ALA A 164 13.89 28.83 -3.19
N ALA A 165 14.85 28.92 -4.11
CA ALA A 165 15.17 30.13 -4.87
C ALA A 165 13.97 30.68 -5.68
N ARG A 166 12.95 29.85 -5.94
CA ARG A 166 11.68 30.28 -6.55
C ARG A 166 10.73 30.97 -5.56
N GLY A 167 11.04 30.98 -4.27
CA GLY A 167 10.18 31.50 -3.21
C GLY A 167 9.08 30.55 -2.76
N ALA A 168 9.12 29.29 -3.20
CA ALA A 168 8.31 28.17 -2.72
C ALA A 168 9.11 26.89 -2.87
N ASN A 169 8.88 25.90 -2.01
CA ASN A 169 9.57 24.61 -2.08
C ASN A 169 8.83 23.57 -2.91
N GLN A 170 7.57 23.85 -3.26
CA GLN A 170 6.72 22.98 -4.06
C GLN A 170 6.01 23.75 -5.17
N LEU A 171 5.85 23.12 -6.32
CA LEU A 171 5.11 23.62 -7.47
C LEU A 171 4.00 22.65 -7.83
N MET A 172 2.78 23.19 -8.08
CA MET A 172 1.67 22.42 -8.60
C MET A 172 1.56 22.56 -10.13
N PHE A 173 1.42 21.43 -10.80
CA PHE A 173 1.29 21.41 -12.27
C PHE A 173 0.60 20.11 -12.73
N ASN A 174 0.22 20.09 -14.01
CA ASN A 174 -0.23 18.85 -14.65
C ASN A 174 0.99 18.12 -15.24
N ALA A 175 1.10 16.84 -14.97
CA ALA A 175 2.21 16.04 -15.44
C ALA A 175 1.81 14.61 -15.78
N GLY A 176 2.46 14.12 -16.81
CA GLY A 176 2.62 12.73 -17.08
C GLY A 176 1.37 11.97 -17.53
N GLU A 177 1.68 10.73 -17.83
CA GLU A 177 0.70 9.69 -18.13
C GLU A 177 1.00 8.46 -17.27
N ILE A 178 -0.03 7.93 -16.62
CA ILE A 178 0.03 6.62 -15.94
C ILE A 178 -0.99 5.71 -16.61
N ARG A 179 -0.51 4.59 -17.13
CA ARG A 179 -1.32 3.52 -17.70
C ARG A 179 -1.54 2.42 -16.68
N ASN A 180 -2.76 1.90 -16.62
CA ASN A 180 -3.14 0.75 -15.82
C ASN A 180 -3.94 -0.22 -16.69
N TRP A 181 -3.60 -1.50 -16.63
CA TRP A 181 -4.35 -2.55 -17.35
C TRP A 181 -4.42 -3.80 -16.50
N GLY A 182 -5.49 -4.55 -16.66
CA GLY A 182 -5.66 -5.71 -15.82
C GLY A 182 -6.85 -6.57 -16.15
N THR A 183 -7.00 -7.61 -15.36
CA THR A 183 -8.09 -8.58 -15.47
C THR A 183 -8.76 -8.73 -14.12
N GLU A 184 -10.07 -8.74 -14.14
CA GLU A 184 -10.93 -9.02 -12.99
C GLU A 184 -11.77 -10.26 -13.29
N LEU A 185 -11.88 -11.17 -12.34
CA LEU A 185 -12.65 -12.40 -12.43
C LEU A 185 -13.49 -12.56 -11.17
N THR A 186 -14.79 -12.80 -11.36
CA THR A 186 -15.67 -13.22 -10.28
C THR A 186 -16.37 -14.51 -10.70
N VAL A 187 -16.24 -15.54 -9.85
CA VAL A 187 -16.91 -16.82 -10.02
C VAL A 187 -17.82 -17.05 -8.82
N THR A 188 -19.13 -17.13 -9.05
CA THR A 188 -20.10 -17.42 -7.99
C THR A 188 -20.83 -18.72 -8.33
N GLY A 189 -20.81 -19.65 -7.38
CA GLY A 189 -21.48 -20.94 -7.52
C GLY A 189 -22.47 -21.22 -6.39
N THR A 190 -23.52 -21.95 -6.71
CA THR A 190 -24.45 -22.54 -5.73
C THR A 190 -24.44 -24.06 -5.95
N PRO A 191 -23.36 -24.75 -5.46
CA PRO A 191 -23.17 -26.20 -5.71
C PRO A 191 -24.31 -27.03 -5.15
N VAL A 192 -24.80 -26.65 -3.98
CA VAL A 192 -25.91 -27.35 -3.30
C VAL A 192 -27.05 -26.39 -3.05
N LYS A 193 -28.23 -26.77 -3.51
CA LYS A 193 -29.48 -26.04 -3.26
C LYS A 193 -30.62 -27.04 -3.11
N THR A 194 -31.06 -27.21 -1.87
CA THR A 194 -32.22 -28.01 -1.49
C THR A 194 -33.25 -27.13 -0.81
N LYS A 195 -34.35 -27.69 -0.37
CA LYS A 195 -35.38 -26.97 0.39
C LYS A 195 -34.83 -26.41 1.71
N ASP A 196 -34.04 -27.21 2.43
CA ASP A 196 -33.56 -26.89 3.77
C ASP A 196 -32.10 -26.40 3.80
N PHE A 197 -31.31 -26.68 2.78
CA PHE A 197 -29.88 -26.35 2.74
C PHE A 197 -29.48 -25.69 1.41
N GLU A 198 -28.75 -24.57 1.51
CA GLU A 198 -28.15 -23.91 0.36
C GLU A 198 -26.71 -23.51 0.71
N TRP A 199 -25.79 -23.84 -0.20
CA TRP A 199 -24.41 -23.40 -0.14
C TRP A 199 -24.11 -22.55 -1.37
N THR A 200 -23.69 -21.31 -1.12
CA THR A 200 -23.22 -20.37 -2.12
C THR A 200 -21.76 -20.04 -1.84
N THR A 201 -20.91 -20.16 -2.84
CA THR A 201 -19.50 -19.79 -2.78
C THR A 201 -19.20 -18.77 -3.87
N SER A 202 -18.35 -17.79 -3.55
CA SER A 202 -17.93 -16.76 -4.49
C SER A 202 -16.44 -16.50 -4.34
N PHE A 203 -15.73 -16.57 -5.47
CA PHE A 203 -14.32 -16.23 -5.57
C PHE A 203 -14.15 -15.03 -6.49
N ASN A 204 -13.42 -14.05 -6.05
CA ASN A 204 -13.00 -12.90 -6.84
C ASN A 204 -11.48 -12.83 -6.91
N TRP A 205 -10.98 -12.43 -8.06
CA TRP A 205 -9.56 -12.25 -8.30
C TRP A 205 -9.33 -11.06 -9.22
N SER A 206 -8.32 -10.26 -8.92
CA SER A 206 -7.95 -9.10 -9.71
C SER A 206 -6.43 -8.99 -9.81
N LYS A 207 -5.95 -8.76 -11.03
CA LYS A 207 -4.56 -8.40 -11.32
C LYS A 207 -4.55 -7.07 -12.05
N ASN A 208 -3.91 -6.07 -11.44
CA ASN A 208 -3.65 -4.78 -12.06
C ASN A 208 -2.15 -4.66 -12.34
N ASN A 209 -1.81 -4.30 -13.57
CA ASN A 209 -0.48 -3.83 -13.94
C ASN A 209 -0.52 -2.32 -14.10
N SER A 210 0.58 -1.65 -13.83
CA SER A 210 0.69 -0.21 -14.02
C SER A 210 2.03 0.15 -14.65
N GLU A 211 2.06 1.27 -15.36
CA GLU A 211 3.28 1.84 -15.93
C GLU A 211 3.20 3.37 -15.86
N VAL A 212 4.25 3.98 -15.38
CA VAL A 212 4.46 5.42 -15.51
C VAL A 212 5.01 5.68 -16.90
N VAL A 213 4.15 6.06 -17.84
CA VAL A 213 4.53 6.26 -19.25
C VAL A 213 5.36 7.52 -19.41
N SER A 214 4.97 8.58 -18.72
CA SER A 214 5.70 9.85 -18.73
C SER A 214 5.47 10.63 -17.43
N LEU A 215 6.40 11.51 -17.14
CA LEU A 215 6.29 12.56 -16.12
C LEU A 215 6.50 13.92 -16.79
N ILE A 216 6.99 14.92 -16.06
CA ILE A 216 7.42 16.20 -16.66
C ILE A 216 8.67 16.00 -17.50
N ASP A 217 8.83 16.82 -18.53
CA ASP A 217 10.06 16.86 -19.33
C ASP A 217 11.30 17.05 -18.45
N GLY A 218 12.27 16.14 -18.63
CA GLY A 218 13.51 16.12 -17.86
C GLY A 218 13.42 15.47 -16.46
N VAL A 219 12.25 14.98 -16.03
CA VAL A 219 12.06 14.26 -14.77
C VAL A 219 11.83 12.78 -15.05
N SER A 220 12.75 11.92 -14.65
CA SER A 220 12.64 10.47 -14.82
C SER A 220 11.89 9.79 -13.67
N ARG A 221 11.82 10.41 -12.48
CA ARG A 221 11.12 9.87 -11.33
C ARG A 221 10.59 10.97 -10.40
N TYR A 222 9.47 10.70 -9.76
CA TYR A 222 8.77 11.58 -8.82
C TYR A 222 8.55 10.87 -7.49
N MET A 223 8.97 11.50 -6.38
CA MET A 223 8.81 10.92 -5.04
C MET A 223 7.37 11.06 -4.56
N LEU A 224 6.74 9.92 -4.28
CA LEU A 224 5.35 9.83 -3.79
C LEU A 224 5.27 10.00 -2.28
N THR A 225 6.19 9.38 -1.58
CA THR A 225 6.33 9.46 -0.12
C THR A 225 7.73 9.05 0.30
N SER A 226 8.14 9.46 1.48
CA SER A 226 9.42 9.03 2.07
C SER A 226 9.35 8.98 3.58
N TRP A 227 10.23 8.17 4.15
CA TRP A 227 10.67 8.27 5.53
C TRP A 227 12.13 8.74 5.53
N ASN A 228 12.43 9.79 6.29
CA ASN A 228 13.78 10.38 6.43
C ASN A 228 14.42 10.87 5.11
N GLY A 229 13.58 11.33 4.17
CA GLY A 229 14.07 11.89 2.90
C GLY A 229 14.99 10.93 2.13
N LEU A 230 16.05 11.45 1.52
CA LEU A 230 16.99 10.68 0.70
C LEU A 230 17.87 9.69 1.49
N ASN A 231 18.00 9.87 2.79
CA ASN A 231 18.79 8.98 3.66
C ASN A 231 17.97 7.82 4.24
N GLY A 232 16.69 7.74 3.91
CA GLY A 232 15.77 6.73 4.41
C GLY A 232 15.21 5.84 3.31
N VAL A 233 13.89 5.61 3.37
CA VAL A 233 13.14 4.84 2.38
C VAL A 233 12.21 5.77 1.62
N GLN A 234 12.19 5.64 0.32
CA GLN A 234 11.38 6.43 -0.60
C GLN A 234 10.52 5.52 -1.47
N VAL A 235 9.37 6.02 -1.87
CA VAL A 235 8.52 5.39 -2.88
C VAL A 235 8.36 6.35 -4.04
N TYR A 236 8.65 5.89 -5.26
CA TYR A 236 8.65 6.70 -6.46
C TYR A 236 7.65 6.24 -7.52
N ALA A 237 7.15 7.20 -8.28
CA ALA A 237 6.70 6.98 -9.64
C ALA A 237 7.92 7.18 -10.56
N GLU A 238 8.31 6.17 -11.33
CA GLU A 238 9.50 6.18 -12.19
C GLU A 238 9.12 5.78 -13.60
N VAL A 239 9.53 6.59 -14.60
CA VAL A 239 9.19 6.39 -16.02
C VAL A 239 9.64 5.01 -16.50
N GLY A 240 8.76 4.30 -17.21
CA GLY A 240 8.98 2.95 -17.72
C GLY A 240 8.86 1.84 -16.68
N LYS A 241 8.50 2.16 -15.42
CA LYS A 241 8.32 1.17 -14.37
C LYS A 241 6.88 1.18 -13.81
N PRO A 242 6.47 0.11 -13.11
CA PRO A 242 5.23 0.11 -12.37
C PRO A 242 5.15 1.24 -11.36
N TYR A 243 3.96 1.75 -11.07
CA TYR A 243 3.75 2.79 -10.07
C TYR A 243 4.08 2.28 -8.67
N GLY A 244 4.81 3.09 -7.87
CA GLY A 244 5.14 2.73 -6.49
C GLY A 244 6.41 1.87 -6.36
N GLN A 245 7.53 2.35 -6.88
CA GLN A 245 8.84 1.71 -6.75
C GLN A 245 9.53 2.15 -5.46
N MET A 246 9.88 1.20 -4.60
CA MET A 246 10.52 1.45 -3.30
C MET A 246 12.03 1.40 -3.44
N TYR A 247 12.68 2.43 -2.94
CA TYR A 247 14.15 2.59 -2.88
C TYR A 247 14.57 3.00 -1.47
N GLY A 248 15.84 2.90 -1.21
CA GLY A 248 16.40 3.39 0.05
C GLY A 248 17.90 3.18 0.15
N THR A 249 18.45 3.54 1.30
CA THR A 249 19.85 3.32 1.62
C THR A 249 20.06 1.90 2.13
N ASP A 250 21.00 1.16 1.55
CA ASP A 250 21.34 -0.21 1.97
C ASP A 250 22.85 -0.45 1.94
N PRO A 251 23.36 -1.46 2.68
CA PRO A 251 24.76 -1.82 2.58
C PRO A 251 25.16 -2.36 1.21
N VAL A 252 26.28 -1.88 0.71
CA VAL A 252 26.89 -2.41 -0.51
C VAL A 252 27.29 -3.86 -0.29
N ARG A 253 27.14 -4.69 -1.33
CA ARG A 253 27.56 -6.10 -1.34
C ARG A 253 28.53 -6.36 -2.47
N ASN A 254 29.47 -7.29 -2.25
CA ASN A 254 30.30 -7.81 -3.31
C ASN A 254 29.56 -8.83 -4.18
N GLU A 255 30.22 -9.37 -5.21
CA GLU A 255 29.66 -10.38 -6.12
C GLU A 255 29.22 -11.67 -5.41
N GLN A 256 29.82 -11.99 -4.25
CA GLN A 256 29.47 -13.14 -3.42
C GLN A 256 28.33 -12.83 -2.45
N GLY A 257 27.73 -11.62 -2.50
CA GLY A 257 26.63 -11.20 -1.63
C GLY A 257 27.06 -10.79 -0.21
N GLN A 258 28.36 -10.68 0.09
CA GLN A 258 28.87 -10.29 1.38
C GLN A 258 28.84 -8.77 1.53
N PHE A 259 28.55 -8.30 2.74
CA PHE A 259 28.53 -6.87 3.03
C PHE A 259 29.95 -6.27 3.02
N LEU A 260 30.11 -5.16 2.33
CA LEU A 260 31.31 -4.36 2.37
C LEU A 260 31.29 -3.42 3.57
N VAL A 261 32.43 -3.28 4.23
CA VAL A 261 32.61 -2.38 5.36
C VAL A 261 33.86 -1.52 5.17
N ASN A 262 33.88 -0.38 5.82
CA ASN A 262 35.09 0.47 5.89
C ASN A 262 36.05 0.02 6.98
N ALA A 263 37.14 0.76 7.15
CA ALA A 263 38.22 0.43 8.15
C ALA A 263 37.69 0.39 9.59
N GLU A 264 36.63 1.11 9.92
CA GLU A 264 35.96 1.10 11.23
C GLU A 264 34.93 -0.04 11.36
N GLY A 265 34.80 -0.93 10.39
CA GLY A 265 33.85 -2.03 10.37
C GLY A 265 32.38 -1.60 10.07
N ARG A 266 32.17 -0.36 9.68
CA ARG A 266 30.84 0.16 9.33
C ARG A 266 30.46 -0.23 7.92
N TYR A 267 29.18 -0.50 7.69
CA TYR A 267 28.68 -0.77 6.36
C TYR A 267 28.99 0.39 5.39
N ALA A 268 29.65 0.06 4.29
CA ALA A 268 29.64 0.92 3.11
C ALA A 268 28.20 0.97 2.60
N GLN A 269 27.70 2.17 2.27
CA GLN A 269 26.30 2.36 1.91
C GLN A 269 26.18 2.81 0.47
N GLU A 270 25.23 2.24 -0.23
CA GLU A 270 24.67 2.83 -1.44
C GLU A 270 23.34 3.51 -1.11
N VAL A 271 23.14 4.67 -1.65
CA VAL A 271 21.86 5.34 -1.69
C VAL A 271 21.12 4.85 -2.92
N ASP A 272 19.78 4.84 -2.86
CA ASP A 272 18.99 4.49 -4.04
C ASP A 272 18.99 2.98 -4.41
N HIS A 273 19.22 2.13 -3.41
CA HIS A 273 19.05 0.69 -3.58
C HIS A 273 17.59 0.33 -3.80
N TYR A 274 17.30 -0.49 -4.82
CA TYR A 274 15.94 -0.91 -5.17
C TYR A 274 15.42 -2.05 -4.29
N PHE A 275 14.33 -1.81 -3.56
CA PHE A 275 13.72 -2.79 -2.67
C PHE A 275 12.55 -3.55 -3.28
N GLY A 276 12.00 -3.07 -4.39
CA GLY A 276 10.84 -3.69 -5.06
C GLY A 276 9.64 -2.77 -5.19
N SER A 277 8.55 -3.28 -5.75
CA SER A 277 7.30 -2.55 -5.91
C SER A 277 6.39 -2.69 -4.68
N VAL A 278 5.70 -1.62 -4.30
CA VAL A 278 4.67 -1.65 -3.25
C VAL A 278 3.36 -2.26 -3.76
N SER A 279 3.16 -2.28 -5.08
CA SER A 279 1.95 -2.83 -5.71
C SER A 279 1.94 -4.35 -5.64
N PRO A 280 0.80 -4.97 -5.30
CA PRO A 280 0.68 -6.42 -5.31
C PRO A 280 0.67 -6.99 -6.73
N ASP A 281 1.11 -8.24 -6.88
CA ASP A 281 1.00 -8.99 -8.13
C ASP A 281 -0.46 -9.29 -8.48
N TRP A 282 -1.27 -9.61 -7.46
CA TRP A 282 -2.71 -9.81 -7.53
C TRP A 282 -3.35 -9.79 -6.14
N ILE A 283 -4.64 -9.55 -6.12
CA ILE A 283 -5.49 -9.64 -4.92
C ILE A 283 -6.69 -10.53 -5.20
N GLY A 284 -7.30 -11.06 -4.16
CA GLY A 284 -8.50 -11.88 -4.32
C GLY A 284 -9.26 -12.07 -3.02
N GLY A 285 -10.42 -12.67 -3.12
CA GLY A 285 -11.26 -12.99 -1.98
C GLY A 285 -12.08 -14.24 -2.22
N TRP A 286 -12.40 -14.93 -1.14
CA TRP A 286 -13.23 -16.14 -1.18
C TRP A 286 -14.27 -16.09 -0.08
N SER A 287 -15.54 -15.97 -0.49
CA SER A 287 -16.70 -15.95 0.38
C SER A 287 -17.47 -17.26 0.30
N ASN A 288 -17.92 -17.75 1.44
CA ASN A 288 -18.83 -18.86 1.54
C ASN A 288 -20.02 -18.50 2.40
N LYS A 289 -21.21 -18.88 1.96
CA LYS A 289 -22.47 -18.72 2.69
C LYS A 289 -23.21 -20.06 2.69
N PHE A 290 -23.60 -20.48 3.87
CA PHE A 290 -24.38 -21.68 4.10
C PHE A 290 -25.68 -21.26 4.77
N ARG A 291 -26.79 -21.72 4.24
CA ARG A 291 -28.11 -21.57 4.85
C ARG A 291 -28.67 -22.96 5.15
N TRP A 292 -29.01 -23.19 6.38
CA TRP A 292 -29.68 -24.39 6.82
C TRP A 292 -30.95 -24.02 7.54
N ARG A 293 -32.10 -24.18 6.86
CA ARG A 293 -33.42 -23.69 7.32
C ARG A 293 -33.36 -22.20 7.68
N ASP A 294 -33.53 -21.89 8.95
CA ASP A 294 -33.53 -20.52 9.48
C ASP A 294 -32.13 -20.04 9.94
N LEU A 295 -31.15 -20.92 9.96
CA LEU A 295 -29.75 -20.58 10.28
C LEU A 295 -28.97 -20.23 9.03
N ASP A 296 -28.12 -19.21 9.13
CA ASP A 296 -27.12 -18.89 8.13
C ASP A 296 -25.74 -18.77 8.77
N PHE A 297 -24.74 -19.28 8.08
CA PHE A 297 -23.33 -19.17 8.43
C PHE A 297 -22.57 -18.66 7.22
N GLY A 298 -21.65 -17.73 7.44
CA GLY A 298 -20.79 -17.19 6.40
C GLY A 298 -19.39 -16.94 6.85
N PHE A 299 -18.43 -17.09 5.95
CA PHE A 299 -17.07 -16.64 6.15
C PHE A 299 -16.47 -16.06 4.89
N HIS A 300 -15.49 -15.16 5.07
CA HIS A 300 -14.78 -14.51 3.99
C HIS A 300 -13.28 -14.49 4.27
N PHE A 301 -12.49 -14.91 3.28
CA PHE A 301 -11.05 -14.80 3.24
C PHE A 301 -10.61 -13.77 2.22
N ASP A 302 -9.59 -12.99 2.57
CA ASP A 302 -8.85 -12.12 1.64
C ASP A 302 -7.47 -12.69 1.37
N PHE A 303 -7.02 -12.51 0.13
CA PHE A 303 -5.72 -12.90 -0.37
C PHE A 303 -5.01 -11.71 -0.99
N LYS A 304 -3.74 -11.57 -0.70
CA LYS A 304 -2.83 -10.65 -1.39
C LYS A 304 -1.55 -11.39 -1.69
N LYS A 305 -1.07 -11.28 -2.93
CA LYS A 305 0.22 -11.80 -3.33
C LYS A 305 1.11 -10.67 -3.80
N GLY A 306 2.34 -10.65 -3.31
CA GLY A 306 3.35 -9.65 -3.69
C GLY A 306 3.12 -8.29 -3.04
N GLY A 307 3.86 -7.31 -3.53
CA GLY A 307 4.01 -5.99 -2.94
C GLY A 307 5.03 -5.98 -1.81
N LYS A 308 5.64 -4.83 -1.58
CA LYS A 308 6.60 -4.59 -0.51
C LYS A 308 6.04 -3.63 0.52
N VAL A 309 6.40 -3.87 1.77
CA VAL A 309 6.14 -2.95 2.88
C VAL A 309 7.42 -2.80 3.70
N TRP A 310 7.83 -1.55 3.92
CA TRP A 310 8.89 -1.22 4.86
C TRP A 310 8.29 -0.89 6.22
N SER A 311 8.86 -1.45 7.29
CA SER A 311 8.35 -1.30 8.65
C SER A 311 9.20 -0.38 9.50
N TYR A 312 8.67 0.79 9.84
CA TYR A 312 9.23 1.69 10.83
C TYR A 312 9.17 1.06 12.24
N SER A 313 8.08 0.38 12.58
CA SER A 313 7.95 -0.30 13.86
C SER A 313 9.03 -1.39 14.04
N GLY A 314 9.33 -2.14 12.98
CA GLY A 314 10.42 -3.12 12.99
C GLY A 314 11.79 -2.45 13.11
N TYR A 315 12.00 -1.37 12.38
CA TYR A 315 13.22 -0.57 12.41
C TYR A 315 13.48 0.02 13.81
N GLU A 316 12.55 0.81 14.34
CA GLU A 316 12.70 1.43 15.68
C GLU A 316 12.68 0.38 16.80
N GLY A 317 11.86 -0.65 16.67
CA GLY A 317 11.84 -1.75 17.63
C GLY A 317 13.20 -2.45 17.73
N SER A 318 13.86 -2.68 16.61
CA SER A 318 15.21 -3.29 16.59
C SER A 318 16.26 -2.34 17.16
N ARG A 319 16.24 -1.06 16.79
CA ARG A 319 17.13 -0.03 17.35
C ARG A 319 17.03 0.08 18.86
N ASN A 320 15.82 -0.03 19.39
CA ASN A 320 15.55 0.09 20.82
C ASN A 320 15.63 -1.26 21.57
N GLY A 321 16.03 -2.34 20.89
CA GLY A 321 16.21 -3.64 21.52
C GLY A 321 14.90 -4.37 21.86
N LEU A 322 13.80 -4.04 21.20
CA LEU A 322 12.44 -4.55 21.49
C LEU A 322 12.01 -5.70 20.57
N THR A 323 12.82 -6.07 19.58
CA THR A 323 12.53 -7.18 18.68
C THR A 323 13.33 -8.41 19.03
N VAL A 324 12.84 -9.59 18.64
CA VAL A 324 13.58 -10.86 18.79
C VAL A 324 14.92 -10.83 18.05
N GLN A 325 14.96 -10.18 16.88
CA GLN A 325 16.20 -10.01 16.12
C GLN A 325 17.27 -9.23 16.90
N SER A 326 16.87 -8.28 17.74
CA SER A 326 17.81 -7.49 18.54
C SER A 326 18.39 -8.23 19.74
N LEU A 327 18.00 -9.48 19.95
CA LEU A 327 18.64 -10.37 20.93
C LEU A 327 19.96 -10.94 20.41
N ASP A 328 20.14 -10.94 19.09
CA ASP A 328 21.33 -11.48 18.46
C ASP A 328 22.61 -10.78 18.99
N GLY A 329 23.56 -11.58 19.42
CA GLY A 329 24.83 -11.16 20.00
C GLY A 329 24.82 -10.80 21.49
N ARG A 330 23.65 -10.74 22.14
CA ARG A 330 23.57 -10.36 23.56
C ARG A 330 24.12 -11.43 24.48
N GLU A 331 23.84 -12.70 24.22
CA GLU A 331 24.34 -13.81 25.01
C GLU A 331 25.86 -13.97 24.87
N GLU A 332 26.36 -13.91 23.66
CA GLU A 332 27.78 -13.97 23.38
C GLU A 332 28.54 -12.80 24.03
N HIS A 333 27.94 -11.60 23.98
CA HIS A 333 28.50 -10.43 24.62
C HIS A 333 28.60 -10.61 26.14
N LEU A 334 27.50 -11.05 26.78
CA LEU A 334 27.47 -11.33 28.21
C LEU A 334 28.45 -12.42 28.59
N TYR A 335 28.50 -13.51 27.85
CA TYR A 335 29.41 -14.61 28.07
C TYR A 335 30.88 -14.17 27.95
N SER A 336 31.21 -13.41 26.93
CA SER A 336 32.54 -12.85 26.74
C SER A 336 32.97 -11.95 27.90
N ASN A 337 32.07 -11.15 28.42
CA ASN A 337 32.31 -10.29 29.58
C ASN A 337 32.52 -11.09 30.89
N LEU A 338 31.87 -12.24 31.02
CA LEU A 338 32.02 -13.11 32.18
C LEU A 338 33.32 -13.88 32.19
N ILE A 339 33.88 -14.16 31.01
CA ILE A 339 35.15 -14.89 30.89
C ILE A 339 36.39 -13.98 31.02
N VAL A 340 36.27 -12.73 30.62
CA VAL A 340 37.34 -11.75 30.66
C VAL A 340 37.43 -11.14 32.05
N GLY A 341 38.38 -11.67 32.83
CA GLY A 341 38.69 -11.21 34.17
C GLY A 341 37.69 -11.67 35.23
N GLU A 342 38.23 -12.10 36.37
CA GLU A 342 37.41 -12.44 37.53
C GLU A 342 36.98 -11.21 38.34
N ASN A 343 37.63 -10.08 38.14
CA ASN A 343 37.36 -8.86 38.88
C ASN A 343 36.58 -7.82 38.02
N THR A 344 35.87 -6.95 38.72
CA THR A 344 34.98 -5.94 38.10
C THR A 344 35.78 -4.83 37.39
N GLU A 345 36.99 -4.57 37.82
CA GLU A 345 37.86 -3.53 37.23
C GLU A 345 38.38 -3.96 35.85
N GLU A 346 38.80 -5.22 35.71
CA GLU A 346 39.22 -5.78 34.41
C GLU A 346 38.06 -5.82 33.44
N ARG A 347 36.83 -6.15 33.88
CA ARG A 347 35.62 -6.09 33.05
C ARG A 347 35.32 -4.66 32.60
N ARG A 348 35.43 -3.68 33.50
CA ARG A 348 35.23 -2.27 33.15
C ARG A 348 36.29 -1.78 32.18
N GLY A 349 37.53 -2.12 32.41
CA GLY A 349 38.62 -1.79 31.53
C GLY A 349 38.48 -2.38 30.14
N PHE A 350 37.87 -3.57 30.06
CA PHE A 350 37.62 -4.23 28.80
C PHE A 350 36.38 -3.62 28.04
N LEU A 351 35.30 -3.28 28.73
CA LEU A 351 34.10 -2.78 28.12
C LEU A 351 34.15 -1.27 27.82
N GLN A 352 34.68 -0.47 28.75
CA GLN A 352 34.64 0.99 28.64
C GLN A 352 35.37 1.56 27.43
N PRO A 353 36.60 1.11 27.08
CA PRO A 353 37.27 1.61 25.90
C PRO A 353 36.47 1.34 24.60
N GLN A 354 35.74 0.25 24.56
CA GLN A 354 34.95 -0.12 23.40
C GLN A 354 33.76 0.79 23.20
N TYR A 355 33.10 1.19 24.28
CA TYR A 355 31.84 1.90 24.21
C TYR A 355 31.95 3.41 24.29
N THR A 356 32.95 3.88 25.02
CA THR A 356 33.02 5.30 25.38
C THR A 356 33.99 6.12 24.54
N ASN A 357 34.98 5.48 23.90
CA ASN A 357 36.01 6.21 23.18
C ASN A 357 36.21 5.68 21.76
N LYS A 358 35.34 6.10 20.85
CA LYS A 358 35.44 5.81 19.42
C LYS A 358 36.69 6.39 18.75
N ALA A 359 37.34 7.35 19.37
CA ALA A 359 38.56 7.99 18.87
C ALA A 359 39.83 7.28 19.35
N ASN A 360 39.71 6.23 20.17
CA ASN A 360 40.88 5.47 20.62
C ASN A 360 41.45 4.65 19.46
N THR A 361 42.70 4.90 19.15
CA THR A 361 43.46 4.18 18.11
C THR A 361 43.62 2.68 18.42
N ASP A 362 43.52 2.28 19.68
CA ASP A 362 43.57 0.89 20.14
C ASP A 362 42.17 0.21 20.15
N TYR A 363 41.20 0.84 19.56
CA TYR A 363 39.81 0.34 19.51
C TYR A 363 39.74 -1.09 18.96
N ALA A 364 40.42 -1.35 17.86
CA ALA A 364 40.46 -2.68 17.26
C ALA A 364 41.14 -3.72 18.17
N ALA A 365 42.21 -3.33 18.86
CA ALA A 365 42.93 -4.22 19.81
C ALA A 365 42.05 -4.62 20.99
N ASN A 366 41.18 -3.70 21.47
CA ASN A 366 40.24 -4.00 22.56
C ASN A 366 39.13 -4.97 22.14
N TYR A 367 38.91 -5.14 20.84
CA TYR A 367 37.93 -6.08 20.31
C TYR A 367 38.48 -7.46 19.96
N VAL A 368 39.81 -7.63 19.92
CA VAL A 368 40.45 -8.90 19.55
C VAL A 368 39.88 -10.10 20.32
N PRO A 369 39.69 -10.03 21.65
CA PRO A 369 39.08 -11.14 22.39
C PRO A 369 37.67 -11.51 21.98
N TYR A 370 36.90 -10.57 21.36
CA TYR A 370 35.55 -10.85 20.87
C TYR A 370 35.52 -11.52 19.51
N ILE A 371 36.62 -11.46 18.79
CA ILE A 371 36.73 -11.91 17.41
C ILE A 371 37.45 -13.24 17.30
N ASP A 372 37.76 -13.87 18.43
CA ASP A 372 38.32 -15.21 18.45
C ASP A 372 37.41 -16.16 17.67
N ALA A 373 37.97 -16.80 16.65
CA ALA A 373 37.27 -17.73 15.76
C ALA A 373 36.65 -18.93 16.48
N SER A 374 37.10 -19.21 17.70
CA SER A 374 36.53 -20.26 18.57
C SER A 374 35.22 -19.86 19.24
N ARG A 375 34.81 -18.60 19.14
CA ARG A 375 33.58 -18.10 19.77
C ARG A 375 32.37 -18.14 18.86
N PRO A 376 31.17 -18.29 19.45
CA PRO A 376 29.95 -18.15 18.70
C PRO A 376 29.84 -16.80 17.98
N LYS A 377 29.07 -16.79 16.94
CA LYS A 377 28.89 -15.63 16.10
C LYS A 377 28.12 -14.53 16.83
N GLY A 378 28.76 -13.38 16.98
CA GLY A 378 28.11 -12.19 17.48
C GLY A 378 27.49 -11.34 16.36
N VAL A 379 27.05 -10.14 16.70
CA VAL A 379 26.46 -9.17 15.76
C VAL A 379 27.45 -8.57 14.77
N TYR A 380 28.70 -8.77 14.96
CA TYR A 380 29.78 -8.34 14.07
C TYR A 380 29.86 -9.17 12.79
N ALA A 381 28.90 -9.94 12.52
CA ALA A 381 28.63 -10.65 11.28
C ALA A 381 29.85 -11.21 10.53
N PRO A 382 30.05 -12.52 10.52
CA PRO A 382 31.22 -13.17 9.90
C PRO A 382 31.30 -12.95 8.38
N ASN A 383 30.25 -12.43 7.75
CA ASN A 383 30.19 -12.21 6.31
C ASN A 383 30.57 -10.77 5.90
N ARG A 384 31.04 -9.93 6.81
CA ARG A 384 31.55 -8.60 6.46
C ARG A 384 32.92 -8.71 5.85
N VAL A 385 33.14 -8.03 4.76
CA VAL A 385 34.44 -7.88 4.10
C VAL A 385 34.73 -6.40 3.87
N TYR A 386 36.02 -6.08 3.77
CA TYR A 386 36.44 -4.72 3.48
C TYR A 386 36.16 -4.36 2.02
N ASN A 387 35.79 -3.13 1.80
CA ASN A 387 35.66 -2.56 0.46
C ASN A 387 37.06 -2.18 -0.04
N GLU A 388 37.47 -2.73 -1.15
CA GLU A 388 38.78 -2.49 -1.76
C GLU A 388 39.07 -1.03 -2.07
N SER A 389 38.03 -0.26 -2.40
CA SER A 389 38.15 1.16 -2.76
C SER A 389 38.40 2.08 -1.55
N VAL A 390 38.10 1.65 -0.35
CA VAL A 390 38.17 2.47 0.87
C VAL A 390 38.93 1.77 2.01
N ALA A 391 39.35 0.53 1.79
CA ALA A 391 39.77 -0.33 2.88
C ALA A 391 41.26 -0.45 3.05
N PHE A 392 41.66 -0.34 4.28
CA PHE A 392 42.98 -0.72 4.77
C PHE A 392 43.23 -2.25 4.65
N TRP A 393 42.15 -3.06 4.64
CA TRP A 393 42.19 -4.52 4.56
C TRP A 393 41.36 -5.08 3.42
N ALA A 394 41.55 -4.53 2.25
CA ALA A 394 40.82 -4.95 1.05
C ALA A 394 40.77 -6.48 0.90
N GLY A 395 39.56 -6.98 0.66
CA GLY A 395 39.31 -8.40 0.46
C GLY A 395 39.45 -9.30 1.72
N GLN A 396 39.71 -8.74 2.88
CA GLN A 396 39.81 -9.51 4.13
C GLN A 396 38.48 -9.51 4.90
N PRO A 397 38.14 -10.60 5.63
CA PRO A 397 36.97 -10.60 6.52
C PRO A 397 37.08 -9.51 7.58
N CYS A 398 35.97 -8.85 7.89
CA CYS A 398 35.94 -7.86 8.96
C CYS A 398 36.10 -8.52 10.31
N ASN A 399 37.09 -8.06 11.06
CA ASN A 399 37.43 -8.53 12.42
C ASN A 399 37.05 -7.51 13.50
N ILE A 400 36.20 -6.50 13.17
CA ILE A 400 35.73 -5.50 14.12
C ILE A 400 34.40 -5.94 14.68
N ALA A 401 34.31 -6.09 15.98
CA ALA A 401 33.12 -6.42 16.71
C ALA A 401 32.42 -5.14 17.28
N TYR A 402 31.13 -5.19 17.42
CA TYR A 402 30.34 -4.17 18.07
C TYR A 402 29.70 -4.71 19.34
N GLU A 403 29.59 -3.87 20.32
CA GLU A 403 28.64 -4.08 21.41
C GLU A 403 27.23 -4.16 20.83
N PRO A 404 26.38 -5.10 21.30
CA PRO A 404 25.07 -5.34 20.71
C PRO A 404 24.19 -4.08 20.62
N GLN A 405 24.18 -3.26 21.66
CA GLN A 405 23.42 -2.01 21.64
C GLN A 405 23.91 -1.06 20.54
N ASN A 406 25.23 -0.87 20.42
CA ASN A 406 25.80 0.00 19.39
C ASN A 406 25.56 -0.54 17.98
N TYR A 407 25.57 -1.86 17.81
CA TYR A 407 25.25 -2.49 16.54
C TYR A 407 23.80 -2.23 16.15
N TRP A 408 22.85 -2.51 17.05
CA TRP A 408 21.43 -2.37 16.73
C TRP A 408 21.00 -0.92 16.58
N GLN A 409 21.55 0.00 17.36
CA GLN A 409 21.26 1.43 17.24
C GLN A 409 21.94 2.08 16.03
N GLY A 410 23.13 1.64 15.69
CA GLY A 410 23.96 2.25 14.64
C GLY A 410 23.98 1.45 13.34
N GLU A 411 24.69 0.33 13.33
CA GLU A 411 24.99 -0.40 12.09
C GLU A 411 23.76 -1.11 11.51
N SER A 412 22.91 -1.70 12.33
CA SER A 412 21.69 -2.35 11.80
C SER A 412 20.73 -1.34 11.16
N SER A 413 20.74 -0.10 11.66
CA SER A 413 19.92 0.98 11.11
C SER A 413 20.37 1.44 9.72
N ARG A 414 21.57 1.05 9.29
CA ARG A 414 22.10 1.30 7.94
C ARG A 414 21.65 0.26 6.93
N GLN A 415 21.06 -0.84 7.38
CA GLN A 415 20.52 -1.91 6.54
C GLN A 415 19.00 -1.80 6.48
N LEU A 416 18.47 -0.91 5.66
CA LEU A 416 17.02 -0.68 5.56
C LEU A 416 16.27 -1.84 4.89
N SER A 417 16.94 -2.61 4.02
CA SER A 417 16.38 -3.83 3.42
C SER A 417 15.93 -4.87 4.45
N ARG A 418 16.55 -4.90 5.65
CA ARG A 418 16.16 -5.79 6.74
C ARG A 418 14.71 -5.63 7.18
N TYR A 419 14.16 -4.45 6.99
CA TYR A 419 12.81 -4.08 7.41
C TYR A 419 11.83 -3.98 6.25
N VAL A 420 12.26 -4.41 5.06
CA VAL A 420 11.42 -4.54 3.86
C VAL A 420 10.90 -5.96 3.77
N TYR A 421 9.60 -6.12 3.81
CA TYR A 421 8.94 -7.42 3.80
C TYR A 421 8.06 -7.59 2.56
N ASP A 422 7.86 -8.83 2.16
CA ASP A 422 6.81 -9.20 1.23
C ASP A 422 5.45 -9.07 1.92
N ALA A 423 4.54 -8.31 1.31
CA ALA A 423 3.24 -7.99 1.88
C ALA A 423 2.14 -9.02 1.53
N SER A 424 2.53 -10.23 1.15
CA SER A 424 1.59 -11.33 0.88
C SER A 424 0.92 -11.82 2.16
N TYR A 425 -0.38 -12.12 2.05
CA TYR A 425 -1.13 -12.67 3.17
C TYR A 425 -2.37 -13.47 2.75
N ILE A 426 -2.89 -14.24 3.71
CA ILE A 426 -4.24 -14.79 3.74
C ILE A 426 -4.87 -14.38 5.07
N LYS A 427 -6.00 -13.66 5.02
CA LYS A 427 -6.72 -13.19 6.20
C LYS A 427 -8.14 -13.73 6.26
N LEU A 428 -8.58 -14.14 7.45
CA LEU A 428 -9.99 -14.37 7.74
C LEU A 428 -10.64 -13.03 8.10
N ARG A 429 -11.33 -12.46 7.10
CA ARG A 429 -11.92 -11.13 7.20
C ARG A 429 -13.21 -11.07 7.97
N GLU A 430 -14.08 -12.04 7.75
CA GLU A 430 -15.38 -12.04 8.37
C GLU A 430 -15.85 -13.47 8.64
N VAL A 431 -16.49 -13.65 9.78
CA VAL A 431 -17.34 -14.80 10.10
C VAL A 431 -18.66 -14.26 10.61
N SER A 432 -19.77 -14.80 10.12
CA SER A 432 -21.10 -14.44 10.57
C SER A 432 -21.95 -15.68 10.83
N ILE A 433 -22.72 -15.63 11.90
CA ILE A 433 -23.72 -16.65 12.24
C ILE A 433 -25.03 -15.92 12.48
N GLY A 434 -26.04 -16.20 11.67
CA GLY A 434 -27.33 -15.53 11.71
C GLY A 434 -28.48 -16.50 11.92
N TYR A 435 -29.54 -15.98 12.51
CA TYR A 435 -30.79 -16.70 12.69
C TYR A 435 -31.96 -15.84 12.19
N ASN A 436 -32.72 -16.38 11.24
CA ASN A 436 -33.92 -15.77 10.73
C ASN A 436 -35.10 -16.20 11.58
N LEU A 437 -35.80 -15.27 12.20
CA LEU A 437 -36.91 -15.61 13.06
C LEU A 437 -38.06 -16.19 12.22
N PRO A 438 -38.52 -17.42 12.58
CA PRO A 438 -39.67 -18.02 11.88
C PRO A 438 -40.92 -17.14 11.99
N LYS A 439 -41.71 -17.10 10.91
CA LYS A 439 -42.92 -16.27 10.80
C LYS A 439 -43.89 -16.43 11.99
N LYS A 440 -43.91 -17.62 12.63
CA LYS A 440 -44.75 -17.88 13.80
C LYS A 440 -44.49 -16.94 14.96
N PHE A 441 -43.25 -16.49 15.14
CA PHE A 441 -42.87 -15.53 16.21
C PHE A 441 -43.19 -14.09 15.83
N LEU A 442 -43.37 -13.79 14.55
CA LEU A 442 -43.60 -12.43 14.04
C LEU A 442 -45.12 -12.11 13.90
N ARG A 443 -46.01 -13.10 13.97
CA ARG A 443 -47.47 -12.93 13.71
C ARG A 443 -48.15 -11.84 14.51
N LYS A 444 -47.64 -11.53 15.72
CA LYS A 444 -48.20 -10.49 16.59
C LYS A 444 -47.37 -9.21 16.64
N THR A 445 -46.46 -9.07 15.71
CA THR A 445 -45.58 -7.90 15.60
C THR A 445 -45.83 -7.20 14.24
N PRO A 446 -45.41 -5.93 14.08
CA PRO A 446 -45.50 -5.25 12.80
C PRO A 446 -44.46 -5.73 11.78
N PHE A 447 -43.61 -6.71 12.13
CA PHE A 447 -42.50 -7.15 11.31
C PHE A 447 -42.90 -8.27 10.34
N LYS A 448 -42.55 -8.11 9.07
CA LYS A 448 -42.66 -9.14 8.04
C LYS A 448 -41.53 -10.17 8.11
N SER A 449 -40.35 -9.71 8.48
CA SER A 449 -39.18 -10.55 8.74
C SER A 449 -38.29 -9.93 9.80
N ALA A 450 -37.58 -10.78 10.54
CA ALA A 450 -36.53 -10.36 11.46
C ALA A 450 -35.36 -11.35 11.41
N ARG A 451 -34.15 -10.85 11.41
CA ARG A 451 -32.90 -11.64 11.47
C ARG A 451 -32.00 -11.02 12.51
N ILE A 452 -31.38 -11.87 13.33
CA ILE A 452 -30.30 -11.49 14.24
C ILE A 452 -29.03 -12.26 13.83
N ALA A 453 -27.89 -11.61 13.83
CA ALA A 453 -26.62 -12.26 13.56
C ALA A 453 -25.51 -11.75 14.48
N ALA A 454 -24.59 -12.65 14.84
CA ALA A 454 -23.30 -12.31 15.38
C ALA A 454 -22.30 -12.20 14.22
N VAL A 455 -21.47 -11.18 14.24
CA VAL A 455 -20.48 -10.91 13.19
C VAL A 455 -19.13 -10.60 13.83
N GLY A 456 -18.10 -11.30 13.38
CA GLY A 456 -16.71 -11.00 13.72
C GLY A 456 -15.95 -10.58 12.46
N ARG A 457 -15.15 -9.50 12.56
CA ARG A 457 -14.36 -8.98 11.44
C ARG A 457 -12.88 -8.86 11.79
N ASN A 458 -12.01 -9.00 10.79
CA ASN A 458 -10.54 -9.01 10.95
C ASN A 458 -10.07 -10.01 12.00
N LEU A 459 -10.59 -11.24 11.93
CA LEU A 459 -10.47 -12.22 13.03
C LEU A 459 -9.08 -12.83 13.13
N ALA A 460 -8.43 -13.08 12.01
CA ALA A 460 -7.12 -13.72 12.01
C ALA A 460 -6.34 -13.47 10.72
N ILE A 461 -5.02 -13.40 10.84
CA ILE A 461 -4.08 -13.55 9.74
C ILE A 461 -3.65 -15.01 9.73
N ILE A 462 -4.04 -15.75 8.69
CA ILE A 462 -3.79 -17.19 8.56
C ILE A 462 -2.36 -17.44 8.08
N LEU A 463 -1.95 -16.67 7.06
CA LEU A 463 -0.60 -16.68 6.51
C LEU A 463 -0.15 -15.25 6.26
N GLN A 464 1.11 -14.96 6.56
CA GLN A 464 1.76 -13.70 6.25
C GLN A 464 3.26 -13.89 6.05
N ASN A 465 3.85 -13.07 5.18
CA ASN A 465 5.29 -13.03 4.95
C ASN A 465 5.98 -11.92 5.77
N THR A 466 5.20 -11.07 6.42
CA THR A 466 5.71 -10.11 7.40
C THR A 466 5.95 -10.81 8.75
N PRO A 467 6.82 -10.29 9.63
CA PRO A 467 6.96 -10.79 10.99
C PRO A 467 5.63 -10.78 11.75
N ARG A 468 5.46 -11.70 12.71
CA ARG A 468 4.29 -11.70 13.58
C ARG A 468 4.19 -10.38 14.34
N GLY A 469 2.98 -9.81 14.37
CA GLY A 469 2.73 -8.49 14.95
C GLY A 469 2.80 -7.33 13.97
N LEU A 470 3.36 -7.53 12.78
CA LEU A 470 3.30 -6.57 11.70
C LEU A 470 2.22 -6.97 10.69
N ASP A 471 1.13 -6.23 10.66
CA ASP A 471 0.07 -6.46 9.66
C ASP A 471 0.57 -6.09 8.26
N PRO A 472 0.52 -7.01 7.27
CA PRO A 472 0.98 -6.75 5.91
C PRO A 472 0.16 -5.70 5.14
N GLU A 473 -0.96 -5.24 5.69
CA GLU A 473 -1.75 -4.12 5.16
C GLU A 473 -1.47 -2.80 5.88
N ALA A 474 -0.64 -2.82 6.94
CA ALA A 474 -0.28 -1.60 7.64
C ALA A 474 0.44 -0.62 6.67
N THR A 475 -0.13 0.55 6.50
CA THR A 475 0.43 1.61 5.66
C THR A 475 0.10 2.97 6.27
N SER A 476 1.02 3.91 6.13
CA SER A 476 0.87 5.26 6.66
C SER A 476 -0.21 6.08 5.94
N THR A 477 -0.56 5.67 4.73
CA THR A 477 -1.53 6.36 3.89
C THR A 477 -2.27 5.37 3.00
N THR A 478 -3.53 5.66 2.74
CA THR A 478 -4.37 4.97 1.73
C THR A 478 -4.28 5.65 0.36
N SER A 479 -3.50 6.74 0.26
CA SER A 479 -3.27 7.47 -0.98
C SER A 479 -2.14 6.83 -1.82
N ASN A 480 -1.64 7.55 -2.80
CA ASN A 480 -0.60 7.11 -3.72
C ASN A 480 0.76 6.78 -3.06
N GLY A 481 1.00 7.19 -1.81
CA GLY A 481 2.23 6.96 -1.07
C GLY A 481 2.19 5.73 -0.15
N GLN A 482 1.72 4.59 -0.64
CA GLN A 482 1.65 3.34 0.12
C GLN A 482 3.02 2.66 0.28
N GLY A 483 3.07 1.60 1.09
CA GLY A 483 4.26 0.76 1.27
C GLY A 483 5.11 1.09 2.49
N LEU A 484 4.82 2.17 3.23
CA LEU A 484 5.52 2.53 4.47
C LEU A 484 4.57 2.31 5.67
N GLU A 485 4.96 1.42 6.57
CA GLU A 485 4.35 1.29 7.90
C GLU A 485 5.10 2.22 8.85
N MET A 486 4.39 3.15 9.51
CA MET A 486 4.96 4.27 10.27
C MET A 486 4.56 4.25 11.76
N GLY A 487 4.34 3.07 12.33
CA GLY A 487 4.00 2.93 13.76
C GLY A 487 2.55 3.28 14.10
N PHE A 488 1.62 3.17 13.14
CA PHE A 488 0.21 3.41 13.38
C PHE A 488 -0.46 2.24 14.11
N ALA A 489 -1.64 2.53 14.68
CA ALA A 489 -2.41 1.54 15.40
C ALA A 489 -2.68 0.30 14.54
N LEU A 490 -2.46 -0.88 15.11
CA LEU A 490 -2.73 -2.15 14.45
C LEU A 490 -4.22 -2.32 14.19
N PRO A 491 -4.61 -2.93 13.06
CA PRO A 491 -6.00 -3.30 12.83
C PRO A 491 -6.52 -4.20 13.95
N SER A 492 -7.67 -3.86 14.48
CA SER A 492 -8.31 -4.63 15.54
C SER A 492 -9.33 -5.64 15.00
N ALA A 493 -9.49 -6.76 15.69
CA ALA A 493 -10.65 -7.62 15.51
C ALA A 493 -11.89 -6.92 16.07
N ASN A 494 -12.98 -6.97 15.31
CA ASN A 494 -14.24 -6.33 15.68
C ASN A 494 -15.32 -7.41 15.83
N TYR A 495 -16.09 -7.33 16.90
CA TYR A 495 -17.22 -8.22 17.18
C TYR A 495 -18.48 -7.39 17.33
N GLY A 496 -19.57 -7.83 16.74
CA GLY A 496 -20.82 -7.11 16.79
C GLY A 496 -22.03 -7.97 16.52
N PHE A 497 -23.20 -7.36 16.66
CA PHE A 497 -24.48 -7.95 16.31
C PHE A 497 -25.14 -7.13 15.23
N ASP A 498 -25.76 -7.83 14.29
CA ASP A 498 -26.58 -7.25 13.22
C ASP A 498 -28.05 -7.64 13.48
N LEU A 499 -28.93 -6.65 13.56
CA LEU A 499 -30.36 -6.85 13.64
C LEU A 499 -31.03 -6.24 12.42
N LYS A 500 -31.62 -7.09 11.58
CA LYS A 500 -32.33 -6.66 10.37
C LYS A 500 -33.81 -6.99 10.53
N VAL A 501 -34.64 -5.97 10.47
CA VAL A 501 -36.09 -6.10 10.49
C VAL A 501 -36.72 -5.48 9.25
N SER A 502 -37.78 -6.08 8.70
CA SER A 502 -38.60 -5.47 7.66
C SER A 502 -40.05 -5.40 8.12
N PHE A 503 -40.69 -4.29 7.75
CA PHE A 503 -42.09 -3.95 8.10
C PHE A 503 -43.03 -4.27 6.98
#